data_f27a910b4d9945dd0c0bcf53d0ba68ec
#
_entry.id   f27a910b4d9945dd0c0bcf53d0ba68ec
#
_cell.length_a   1.000
_cell.length_b   1.000
_cell.length_c   1.000
_cell.angle_alpha   90.00
_cell.angle_beta   90.00
_cell.angle_gamma   90.00
#
_symmetry.space_group_name_H-M   'P 1'
#
loop_
_entity.id
_entity.type
_entity.pdbx_description
1 polymer ?
#
loop_
_entity_poly.entity_id
_entity_poly.type
_entity_poly.pdbx_seq_one_letter_code
_entity_poly.pdbx_strand_id
1 'polypeptide(L)'
;ATGSKTKNGMLGQDADSARLTTIAEELKAQNWGIGIMTTVAIDHATPAAFYAHVPKRSKYYEIGEQLTESNFDFFGGAGFHYPQGKKDDKKVNLYRLAEEKGYTIARGYEEAQTITYNQSPITNKLIMVQPCDTGMNHGSNLNYRIDQKAGDLTLAQIVGTAIPFLEKRHNKFFMMVEGGMIDYACHGDDAATAIGEVWDMNDAMQVAYDFYLAHPDETLIVVTADHETGGLALGNSDYTLYLDLLQNQKCSAWVLSDRFTQLFKDKKKPSWAEVKDIYRQSLGFWDAVEISADEEKALVALYKAACKGKAKDTKNMYKSVNALGDAGIALLNKKAHIGWTTHAHS
;
A
#
# COMPACT_ATOMS: atom_id res chain seq x y z
N ALA A 1 -0.49 -15.41 11.47
CA ALA A 1 -1.63 -15.06 12.33
C ALA A 1 -2.14 -16.27 13.15
N THR A 2 -2.20 -17.47 12.56
CA THR A 2 -2.78 -18.68 13.21
C THR A 2 -1.74 -19.75 13.59
N GLY A 3 -0.49 -19.62 13.16
CA GLY A 3 0.53 -20.65 13.34
C GLY A 3 0.33 -21.92 12.48
N SER A 4 -0.73 -21.98 11.67
CA SER A 4 -1.07 -23.14 10.84
C SER A 4 -0.97 -22.81 9.36
N LYS A 5 -0.51 -23.78 8.54
CA LYS A 5 -0.50 -23.65 7.09
C LYS A 5 -1.92 -23.81 6.53
N THR A 6 -2.19 -23.10 5.41
CA THR A 6 -3.46 -23.15 4.70
C THR A 6 -3.24 -23.19 3.18
N LYS A 7 -4.30 -23.17 2.40
CA LYS A 7 -4.24 -23.02 0.94
C LYS A 7 -4.07 -21.57 0.55
N ASN A 8 -3.36 -21.33 -0.54
CA ASN A 8 -3.21 -19.99 -1.09
C ASN A 8 -4.58 -19.33 -1.32
N GLY A 9 -4.71 -18.10 -0.87
CA GLY A 9 -5.94 -17.30 -0.98
C GLY A 9 -7.00 -17.55 0.10
N MET A 10 -6.81 -18.50 1.01
CA MET A 10 -7.67 -18.67 2.19
C MET A 10 -7.15 -17.82 3.36
N LEU A 11 -8.06 -17.33 4.18
CA LEU A 11 -7.74 -16.52 5.36
C LEU A 11 -8.37 -17.14 6.60
N GLY A 12 -7.59 -17.27 7.70
CA GLY A 12 -8.06 -17.73 9.00
C GLY A 12 -8.70 -19.13 9.02
N GLN A 13 -8.44 -19.95 8.02
CA GLN A 13 -8.96 -21.32 7.89
C GLN A 13 -7.83 -22.29 7.55
N ASP A 14 -7.93 -23.54 7.95
CA ASP A 14 -7.04 -24.58 7.51
C ASP A 14 -7.35 -25.07 6.07
N ALA A 15 -6.60 -26.06 5.59
CA ALA A 15 -6.79 -26.60 4.25
C ALA A 15 -8.17 -27.26 4.03
N ASP A 16 -8.86 -27.66 5.08
CA ASP A 16 -10.20 -28.28 5.06
C ASP A 16 -11.32 -27.26 5.32
N SER A 17 -10.98 -25.96 5.36
CA SER A 17 -11.88 -24.83 5.62
C SER A 17 -12.41 -24.74 7.05
N ALA A 18 -11.79 -25.44 8.00
CA ALA A 18 -12.10 -25.24 9.41
C ALA A 18 -11.49 -23.92 9.90
N ARG A 19 -12.27 -23.19 10.69
CA ARG A 19 -11.84 -21.92 11.28
C ARG A 19 -10.66 -22.14 12.23
N LEU A 20 -9.64 -21.30 12.09
CA LEU A 20 -8.49 -21.25 12.98
C LEU A 20 -8.53 -19.94 13.79
N THR A 21 -8.35 -20.04 15.11
CA THR A 21 -8.23 -18.84 15.95
C THR A 21 -6.93 -18.12 15.64
N THR A 22 -7.00 -16.80 15.49
CA THR A 22 -5.82 -15.97 15.25
C THR A 22 -5.21 -15.52 16.58
N ILE A 23 -3.90 -15.16 16.56
CA ILE A 23 -3.26 -14.58 17.75
C ILE A 23 -3.96 -13.30 18.23
N ALA A 24 -4.48 -12.49 17.32
CA ALA A 24 -5.22 -11.28 17.69
C ALA A 24 -6.54 -11.60 18.40
N GLU A 25 -7.27 -12.63 17.97
CA GLU A 25 -8.48 -13.11 18.64
C GLU A 25 -8.18 -13.70 20.03
N GLU A 26 -7.10 -14.48 20.15
CA GLU A 26 -6.67 -15.04 21.44
C GLU A 26 -6.30 -13.95 22.45
N LEU A 27 -5.56 -12.93 22.01
CA LEU A 27 -5.19 -11.80 22.87
C LEU A 27 -6.40 -10.93 23.20
N LYS A 28 -7.33 -10.72 22.24
CA LYS A 28 -8.59 -10.00 22.52
C LYS A 28 -9.43 -10.70 23.58
N ALA A 29 -9.50 -12.03 23.54
CA ALA A 29 -10.20 -12.81 24.58
C ALA A 29 -9.55 -12.67 25.96
N GLN A 30 -8.27 -12.27 26.03
CA GLN A 30 -7.56 -11.97 27.26
C GLN A 30 -7.60 -10.48 27.64
N ASN A 31 -8.51 -9.68 27.05
CA ASN A 31 -8.68 -8.24 27.26
C ASN A 31 -7.50 -7.37 26.84
N TRP A 32 -6.69 -7.82 25.89
CA TRP A 32 -5.70 -6.95 25.25
C TRP A 32 -6.38 -5.99 24.27
N GLY A 33 -5.84 -4.78 24.14
CA GLY A 33 -6.16 -3.88 23.03
C GLY A 33 -5.59 -4.42 21.72
N ILE A 34 -6.38 -4.38 20.65
CA ILE A 34 -5.94 -4.90 19.34
C ILE A 34 -5.99 -3.80 18.29
N GLY A 35 -4.84 -3.56 17.65
CA GLY A 35 -4.69 -2.63 16.52
C GLY A 35 -4.20 -3.35 15.26
N ILE A 36 -4.87 -3.13 14.14
CA ILE A 36 -4.51 -3.68 12.83
C ILE A 36 -4.36 -2.53 11.84
N MET A 37 -3.15 -2.35 11.30
CA MET A 37 -2.79 -1.18 10.47
C MET A 37 -2.08 -1.60 9.21
N THR A 38 -2.32 -0.86 8.13
CA THR A 38 -1.75 -1.16 6.82
C THR A 38 -1.70 0.07 5.93
N THR A 39 -0.86 0.08 4.90
CA THR A 39 -0.89 1.09 3.83
C THR A 39 -1.84 0.72 2.68
N VAL A 40 -2.42 -0.47 2.68
CA VAL A 40 -3.45 -0.90 1.73
C VAL A 40 -4.86 -0.82 2.34
N ALA A 41 -5.85 -1.44 1.71
CA ALA A 41 -7.21 -1.53 2.27
C ALA A 41 -7.21 -2.34 3.57
N ILE A 42 -8.00 -1.90 4.56
CA ILE A 42 -8.09 -2.56 5.87
C ILE A 42 -8.71 -3.96 5.80
N ASP A 43 -9.39 -4.27 4.70
CA ASP A 43 -9.96 -5.59 4.35
C ASP A 43 -9.10 -6.35 3.33
N HIS A 44 -7.84 -5.93 3.08
CA HIS A 44 -6.87 -6.68 2.30
C HIS A 44 -6.42 -7.96 3.03
N ALA A 45 -5.81 -8.89 2.30
CA ALA A 45 -5.53 -10.23 2.81
C ALA A 45 -4.65 -10.27 4.06
N THR A 46 -3.60 -9.46 4.13
CA THR A 46 -2.66 -9.46 5.26
C THR A 46 -3.32 -8.96 6.56
N PRO A 47 -3.92 -7.75 6.63
CA PRO A 47 -4.66 -7.35 7.81
C PRO A 47 -5.82 -8.31 8.11
N ALA A 48 -6.54 -8.77 7.09
CA ALA A 48 -7.69 -9.67 7.25
C ALA A 48 -7.31 -11.03 7.86
N ALA A 49 -6.09 -11.52 7.65
CA ALA A 49 -5.63 -12.79 8.23
C ALA A 49 -5.62 -12.77 9.77
N PHE A 50 -5.71 -11.60 10.41
CA PHE A 50 -5.75 -11.47 11.86
C PHE A 50 -7.18 -11.46 12.46
N TYR A 51 -8.24 -11.30 11.62
CA TYR A 51 -9.62 -11.21 12.09
C TYR A 51 -10.67 -11.92 11.22
N ALA A 52 -10.32 -12.30 9.98
CA ALA A 52 -11.29 -12.84 9.04
C ALA A 52 -11.04 -14.33 8.72
N HIS A 53 -12.15 -15.04 8.46
CA HIS A 53 -12.17 -16.48 8.17
C HIS A 53 -12.98 -16.72 6.90
N VAL A 54 -12.29 -16.66 5.74
CA VAL A 54 -12.92 -16.79 4.43
C VAL A 54 -12.15 -17.74 3.53
N PRO A 55 -12.83 -18.53 2.68
CA PRO A 55 -12.17 -19.48 1.76
C PRO A 55 -11.46 -18.79 0.59
N LYS A 56 -11.67 -17.47 0.39
CA LYS A 56 -11.05 -16.68 -0.70
C LYS A 56 -10.83 -15.24 -0.27
N ARG A 57 -9.58 -14.77 -0.37
CA ARG A 57 -9.19 -13.37 -0.09
C ARG A 57 -9.94 -12.32 -0.93
N SER A 58 -10.53 -12.72 -2.06
CA SER A 58 -11.32 -11.82 -2.92
C SER A 58 -12.73 -11.53 -2.41
N LYS A 59 -13.12 -12.10 -1.28
CA LYS A 59 -14.42 -11.87 -0.63
C LYS A 59 -14.38 -10.62 0.28
N TYR A 60 -13.94 -9.50 -0.29
CA TYR A 60 -13.68 -8.26 0.45
C TYR A 60 -14.86 -7.79 1.31
N TYR A 61 -16.08 -7.84 0.79
CA TYR A 61 -17.23 -7.40 1.57
C TYR A 61 -17.46 -8.30 2.80
N GLU A 62 -17.37 -9.63 2.64
CA GLU A 62 -17.50 -10.59 3.74
C GLU A 62 -16.36 -10.42 4.78
N ILE A 63 -15.16 -10.09 4.31
CA ILE A 63 -14.02 -9.74 5.17
C ILE A 63 -14.33 -8.47 5.94
N GLY A 64 -14.86 -7.43 5.28
CA GLY A 64 -15.25 -6.19 5.92
C GLY A 64 -16.37 -6.34 6.94
N GLU A 65 -17.37 -7.21 6.69
CA GLU A 65 -18.38 -7.57 7.69
C GLU A 65 -17.72 -8.18 8.94
N GLN A 66 -16.79 -9.13 8.78
CA GLN A 66 -16.08 -9.76 9.90
C GLN A 66 -15.18 -8.77 10.64
N LEU A 67 -14.61 -7.76 9.95
CA LEU A 67 -13.92 -6.66 10.62
C LEU A 67 -14.84 -5.94 11.60
N THR A 68 -16.05 -5.57 11.16
CA THR A 68 -16.99 -4.85 12.02
C THR A 68 -17.45 -5.68 13.23
N GLU A 69 -17.39 -7.00 13.11
CA GLU A 69 -17.78 -7.96 14.16
C GLU A 69 -16.60 -8.40 15.05
N SER A 70 -15.36 -8.14 14.66
CA SER A 70 -14.15 -8.59 15.38
C SER A 70 -14.04 -8.05 16.81
N ASN A 71 -14.69 -6.92 17.08
CA ASN A 71 -14.58 -6.17 18.33
C ASN A 71 -13.14 -5.74 18.67
N PHE A 72 -12.26 -5.64 17.66
CA PHE A 72 -10.91 -5.07 17.83
C PHE A 72 -11.02 -3.57 18.05
N ASP A 73 -9.97 -2.95 18.59
CA ASP A 73 -10.06 -1.60 19.14
C ASP A 73 -9.64 -0.53 18.13
N PHE A 74 -8.67 -0.86 17.25
CA PHE A 74 -8.15 0.09 16.26
C PHE A 74 -7.92 -0.59 14.91
N PHE A 75 -8.42 0.04 13.86
CA PHE A 75 -8.03 -0.26 12.47
C PHE A 75 -7.53 1.01 11.80
N GLY A 76 -6.45 0.90 11.01
CA GLY A 76 -5.91 2.02 10.26
C GLY A 76 -5.46 1.61 8.86
N GLY A 77 -5.78 2.44 7.85
CA GLY A 77 -5.37 2.18 6.47
C GLY A 77 -6.10 3.02 5.44
N ALA A 78 -6.13 2.56 4.19
CA ALA A 78 -6.77 3.31 3.10
C ALA A 78 -8.30 3.38 3.24
N GLY A 79 -8.92 2.36 3.82
CA GLY A 79 -10.35 2.20 3.93
C GLY A 79 -10.81 0.81 3.49
N PHE A 80 -12.10 0.60 3.32
CA PHE A 80 -12.64 -0.64 2.75
C PHE A 80 -12.51 -0.64 1.22
N HIS A 81 -12.06 -1.75 0.64
CA HIS A 81 -11.92 -1.88 -0.82
C HIS A 81 -13.26 -1.81 -1.57
N TYR A 82 -14.28 -2.49 -1.04
CA TYR A 82 -15.65 -2.45 -1.58
C TYR A 82 -16.66 -2.22 -0.47
N PRO A 83 -16.79 -0.99 0.04
CA PRO A 83 -17.62 -0.72 1.22
C PRO A 83 -19.12 -0.99 1.05
N GLN A 84 -19.62 -1.11 -0.18
CA GLN A 84 -21.01 -1.45 -0.51
C GLN A 84 -21.13 -2.75 -1.32
N GLY A 85 -20.09 -3.58 -1.33
CA GLY A 85 -19.98 -4.69 -2.25
C GLY A 85 -19.56 -4.25 -3.64
N LYS A 86 -19.62 -5.17 -4.63
CA LYS A 86 -19.37 -4.82 -6.03
C LYS A 86 -20.52 -3.97 -6.58
N LYS A 87 -20.28 -3.28 -7.68
CA LYS A 87 -21.15 -2.24 -8.26
C LYS A 87 -22.67 -2.54 -8.26
N ASP A 88 -23.06 -3.81 -8.36
CA ASP A 88 -24.47 -4.22 -8.46
C ASP A 88 -25.02 -4.92 -7.21
N ASP A 89 -24.19 -5.07 -6.15
CA ASP A 89 -24.55 -5.89 -4.98
C ASP A 89 -25.56 -5.22 -4.03
N LYS A 90 -25.71 -3.87 -4.07
CA LYS A 90 -26.61 -3.05 -3.22
C LYS A 90 -26.55 -3.41 -1.72
N LYS A 91 -25.36 -3.76 -1.23
CA LYS A 91 -25.14 -4.14 0.16
C LYS A 91 -25.10 -2.92 1.08
N VAL A 92 -25.32 -3.15 2.37
CA VAL A 92 -25.21 -2.10 3.39
C VAL A 92 -23.77 -1.57 3.40
N ASN A 93 -23.58 -0.26 3.58
CA ASN A 93 -22.25 0.31 3.63
C ASN A 93 -21.51 -0.17 4.89
N LEU A 94 -20.30 -0.73 4.72
CA LEU A 94 -19.47 -1.27 5.80
C LEU A 94 -19.10 -0.22 6.87
N TYR A 95 -18.93 1.04 6.49
CA TYR A 95 -18.72 2.11 7.47
C TYR A 95 -19.92 2.29 8.38
N ARG A 96 -21.14 2.24 7.83
CA ARG A 96 -22.37 2.28 8.62
C ARG A 96 -22.48 1.06 9.53
N LEU A 97 -22.18 -0.15 9.03
CA LEU A 97 -22.15 -1.35 9.88
C LEU A 97 -21.14 -1.22 11.03
N ALA A 98 -19.96 -0.66 10.75
CA ALA A 98 -18.95 -0.42 11.77
C ALA A 98 -19.46 0.57 12.84
N GLU A 99 -20.11 1.66 12.44
CA GLU A 99 -20.73 2.63 13.37
C GLU A 99 -21.83 1.97 14.24
N GLU A 100 -22.68 1.14 13.65
CA GLU A 100 -23.70 0.36 14.36
C GLU A 100 -23.07 -0.63 15.37
N LYS A 101 -21.84 -1.10 15.13
CA LYS A 101 -21.04 -1.94 16.03
C LYS A 101 -20.18 -1.13 17.01
N GLY A 102 -20.33 0.19 17.05
CA GLY A 102 -19.69 1.09 18.01
C GLY A 102 -18.29 1.58 17.62
N TYR A 103 -17.91 1.45 16.35
CA TYR A 103 -16.70 2.11 15.84
C TYR A 103 -16.97 3.58 15.54
N THR A 104 -16.02 4.42 15.86
CA THR A 104 -15.94 5.79 15.32
C THR A 104 -15.07 5.76 14.07
N ILE A 105 -15.49 6.46 13.02
CA ILE A 105 -14.73 6.56 11.78
C ILE A 105 -14.00 7.91 11.75
N ALA A 106 -12.68 7.90 11.66
CA ALA A 106 -11.86 9.10 11.48
C ALA A 106 -11.33 9.14 10.04
N ARG A 107 -11.55 10.26 9.36
CA ARG A 107 -11.11 10.49 7.98
C ARG A 107 -9.93 11.45 7.95
N GLY A 108 -8.73 10.88 7.98
CA GLY A 108 -7.48 11.62 8.03
C GLY A 108 -6.93 11.81 9.42
N TYR A 109 -5.73 12.40 9.45
CA TYR A 109 -4.93 12.49 10.68
C TYR A 109 -5.54 13.43 11.73
N GLU A 110 -5.99 14.62 11.32
CA GLU A 110 -6.50 15.64 12.25
C GLU A 110 -7.76 15.18 12.99
N GLU A 111 -8.68 14.53 12.28
CA GLU A 111 -9.89 13.98 12.88
C GLU A 111 -9.55 12.85 13.87
N ALA A 112 -8.64 11.95 13.48
CA ALA A 112 -8.19 10.87 14.35
C ALA A 112 -7.48 11.38 15.61
N GLN A 113 -6.66 12.43 15.52
CA GLN A 113 -6.03 13.08 16.67
C GLN A 113 -7.07 13.70 17.60
N THR A 114 -8.06 14.39 17.05
CA THR A 114 -9.14 14.98 17.81
C THR A 114 -9.90 13.92 18.61
N ILE A 115 -10.25 12.79 17.99
CA ILE A 115 -10.94 11.67 18.65
C ILE A 115 -10.05 11.01 19.72
N THR A 116 -8.77 10.85 19.45
CA THR A 116 -7.82 10.17 20.35
C THR A 116 -7.53 10.98 21.61
N TYR A 117 -7.43 12.30 21.49
CA TYR A 117 -7.02 13.18 22.59
C TYR A 117 -8.19 13.92 23.24
N ASN A 118 -9.29 14.18 22.52
CA ASN A 118 -10.50 14.76 23.09
C ASN A 118 -11.38 13.66 23.71
N GLN A 119 -11.62 13.74 25.01
CA GLN A 119 -12.29 12.71 25.79
C GLN A 119 -13.82 12.67 25.64
N SER A 120 -14.40 13.33 24.64
CA SER A 120 -15.87 13.35 24.49
C SER A 120 -16.26 13.41 23.00
N PRO A 121 -17.07 12.46 22.52
CA PRO A 121 -17.53 11.26 23.21
C PRO A 121 -16.42 10.21 23.38
N ILE A 122 -16.45 9.45 24.48
CA ILE A 122 -15.52 8.34 24.71
C ILE A 122 -15.81 7.27 23.69
N THR A 123 -14.94 7.14 22.68
CA THR A 123 -14.97 5.99 21.78
C THR A 123 -13.96 4.94 22.23
N ASN A 124 -14.38 3.69 22.23
CA ASN A 124 -13.51 2.56 22.56
C ASN A 124 -12.99 1.83 21.32
N LYS A 125 -13.53 2.14 20.15
CA LYS A 125 -13.14 1.52 18.87
C LYS A 125 -13.03 2.58 17.78
N LEU A 126 -11.90 2.58 17.04
CA LEU A 126 -11.61 3.57 16.03
C LEU A 126 -11.22 2.90 14.71
N ILE A 127 -11.78 3.36 13.62
CA ILE A 127 -11.31 3.07 12.26
C ILE A 127 -10.79 4.38 11.67
N MET A 128 -9.48 4.45 11.45
CA MET A 128 -8.79 5.59 10.85
C MET A 128 -8.51 5.31 9.37
N VAL A 129 -9.08 6.12 8.48
CA VAL A 129 -8.97 5.91 7.03
C VAL A 129 -8.51 7.16 6.30
N GLN A 130 -7.99 6.97 5.09
CA GLN A 130 -7.63 8.05 4.19
C GLN A 130 -8.83 9.00 3.95
N PRO A 131 -8.64 10.33 3.92
CA PRO A 131 -9.67 11.26 3.48
C PRO A 131 -10.15 10.92 2.06
N CYS A 132 -11.45 11.05 1.81
CA CYS A 132 -12.09 10.58 0.57
C CYS A 132 -11.56 11.23 -0.72
N ASP A 133 -10.94 12.40 -0.62
CA ASP A 133 -10.63 13.25 -1.78
C ASP A 133 -9.16 13.20 -2.24
N THR A 134 -8.30 12.43 -1.56
CA THR A 134 -6.85 12.52 -1.76
C THR A 134 -6.23 11.33 -2.50
N GLY A 135 -6.90 10.19 -2.63
CA GLY A 135 -6.31 8.96 -3.18
C GLY A 135 -6.69 8.69 -4.64
N MET A 136 -5.74 8.15 -5.43
CA MET A 136 -6.01 7.66 -6.79
C MET A 136 -6.93 6.43 -6.82
N ASN A 137 -7.02 5.70 -5.70
CA ASN A 137 -7.82 4.49 -5.56
C ASN A 137 -8.59 4.53 -4.24
N HIS A 138 -9.69 5.27 -4.21
CA HIS A 138 -10.55 5.42 -3.03
C HIS A 138 -10.74 4.09 -2.27
N GLY A 139 -10.18 4.00 -1.04
CA GLY A 139 -10.31 2.86 -0.16
C GLY A 139 -9.44 1.64 -0.47
N SER A 140 -8.70 1.61 -1.56
CA SER A 140 -7.90 0.44 -1.95
C SER A 140 -6.47 0.46 -1.41
N ASN A 141 -5.86 1.64 -1.35
CA ASN A 141 -4.50 1.85 -0.84
C ASN A 141 -4.26 3.33 -0.51
N LEU A 142 -3.29 3.60 0.36
CA LEU A 142 -2.74 4.94 0.55
C LEU A 142 -1.97 5.36 -0.72
N ASN A 143 -1.68 6.65 -0.85
CA ASN A 143 -0.77 7.10 -1.90
C ASN A 143 0.65 6.64 -1.58
N TYR A 144 1.39 6.22 -2.60
CA TYR A 144 2.82 5.99 -2.45
C TYR A 144 3.52 7.22 -1.87
N ARG A 145 4.53 7.01 -1.01
CA ARG A 145 5.32 8.10 -0.43
C ARG A 145 5.79 9.12 -1.46
N ILE A 146 6.22 8.65 -2.64
CA ILE A 146 6.67 9.52 -3.75
C ILE A 146 5.54 10.37 -4.35
N ASP A 147 4.28 9.95 -4.21
CA ASP A 147 3.09 10.61 -4.77
C ASP A 147 2.26 11.35 -3.70
N GLN A 148 2.67 11.30 -2.43
CA GLN A 148 1.93 11.90 -1.32
C GLN A 148 1.75 13.41 -1.50
N LYS A 149 0.58 13.88 -1.05
CA LYS A 149 0.17 15.28 -1.02
C LYS A 149 -0.14 15.70 0.40
N ALA A 150 -0.21 17.00 0.63
CA ALA A 150 -0.65 17.53 1.92
C ALA A 150 -2.04 16.96 2.29
N GLY A 151 -2.16 16.43 3.50
CA GLY A 151 -3.39 15.79 4.00
C GLY A 151 -3.48 14.27 3.77
N ASP A 152 -2.59 13.68 2.98
CA ASP A 152 -2.52 12.22 2.86
C ASP A 152 -2.04 11.59 4.15
N LEU A 153 -2.61 10.43 4.48
CA LEU A 153 -2.16 9.63 5.62
C LEU A 153 -0.83 8.94 5.31
N THR A 154 0.03 8.89 6.34
CA THR A 154 1.23 8.05 6.36
C THR A 154 1.07 6.92 7.37
N LEU A 155 1.81 5.83 7.19
CA LEU A 155 1.81 4.72 8.14
C LEU A 155 2.28 5.19 9.53
N ALA A 156 3.27 6.08 9.59
CA ALA A 156 3.76 6.67 10.83
C ALA A 156 2.68 7.44 11.60
N GLN A 157 1.81 8.19 10.89
CA GLN A 157 0.67 8.87 11.52
C GLN A 157 -0.36 7.89 12.06
N ILE A 158 -0.62 6.81 11.34
CA ILE A 158 -1.55 5.76 11.77
C ILE A 158 -1.03 5.08 13.05
N VAL A 159 0.24 4.65 13.06
CA VAL A 159 0.89 4.03 14.23
C VAL A 159 0.96 4.99 15.41
N GLY A 160 1.35 6.25 15.16
CA GLY A 160 1.43 7.30 16.18
C GLY A 160 0.07 7.68 16.79
N THR A 161 -1.03 7.37 16.10
CA THR A 161 -2.39 7.52 16.63
C THR A 161 -2.82 6.25 17.38
N ALA A 162 -2.48 5.07 16.87
CA ALA A 162 -2.89 3.79 17.45
C ALA A 162 -2.29 3.54 18.83
N ILE A 163 -0.99 3.83 19.01
CA ILE A 163 -0.30 3.61 20.30
C ILE A 163 -1.00 4.33 21.46
N PRO A 164 -1.12 5.67 21.47
CA PRO A 164 -1.79 6.38 22.57
C PRO A 164 -3.30 6.06 22.68
N PHE A 165 -3.94 5.68 21.56
CA PHE A 165 -5.32 5.25 21.59
C PHE A 165 -5.49 3.94 22.36
N LEU A 166 -4.63 2.95 22.12
CA LEU A 166 -4.68 1.65 22.76
C LEU A 166 -4.17 1.72 24.21
N GLU A 167 -3.05 2.39 24.45
CA GLU A 167 -2.45 2.55 25.79
C GLU A 167 -3.41 3.18 26.80
N LYS A 168 -4.18 4.20 26.40
CA LYS A 168 -5.17 4.85 27.28
C LYS A 168 -6.35 3.95 27.67
N ARG A 169 -6.59 2.86 26.95
CA ARG A 169 -7.77 2.01 27.09
C ARG A 169 -7.48 0.61 27.61
N HIS A 170 -6.22 0.18 27.46
CA HIS A 170 -5.80 -1.17 27.79
C HIS A 170 -4.46 -1.18 28.48
N ASN A 171 -4.30 -2.03 29.50
CA ASN A 171 -3.00 -2.25 30.17
C ASN A 171 -2.00 -2.99 29.26
N LYS A 172 -2.50 -3.71 28.28
CA LYS A 172 -1.70 -4.47 27.30
C LYS A 172 -2.36 -4.35 25.93
N PHE A 173 -1.55 -4.26 24.88
CA PHE A 173 -2.06 -4.25 23.51
C PHE A 173 -1.16 -5.02 22.56
N PHE A 174 -1.74 -5.45 21.46
CA PHE A 174 -1.07 -6.05 20.31
C PHE A 174 -1.34 -5.20 19.08
N MET A 175 -0.31 -4.97 18.30
CA MET A 175 -0.42 -4.23 17.03
C MET A 175 0.18 -5.06 15.89
N MET A 176 -0.55 -5.16 14.79
CA MET A 176 -0.01 -5.58 13.49
C MET A 176 0.08 -4.37 12.58
N VAL A 177 1.24 -4.15 11.99
CA VAL A 177 1.53 -3.01 11.10
C VAL A 177 2.12 -3.54 9.80
N GLU A 178 1.51 -3.18 8.68
CA GLU A 178 1.91 -3.64 7.36
C GLU A 178 2.29 -2.48 6.43
N GLY A 179 3.49 -2.55 5.84
CA GLY A 179 3.89 -1.74 4.69
C GLY A 179 3.44 -2.37 3.38
N GLY A 180 2.13 -2.57 3.19
CA GLY A 180 1.59 -3.33 2.05
C GLY A 180 1.85 -2.69 0.67
N MET A 181 2.13 -1.39 0.62
CA MET A 181 2.48 -0.70 -0.61
C MET A 181 3.90 -1.02 -1.11
N ILE A 182 4.77 -1.61 -0.27
CA ILE A 182 6.08 -2.15 -0.71
C ILE A 182 5.84 -3.24 -1.76
N ASP A 183 4.96 -4.20 -1.45
CA ASP A 183 4.57 -5.28 -2.36
C ASP A 183 4.01 -4.74 -3.69
N TYR A 184 3.12 -3.74 -3.62
CA TYR A 184 2.54 -3.13 -4.82
C TYR A 184 3.58 -2.46 -5.72
N ALA A 185 4.55 -1.77 -5.15
CA ALA A 185 5.64 -1.14 -5.90
C ALA A 185 6.58 -2.19 -6.53
N CYS A 186 6.86 -3.28 -5.80
CA CYS A 186 7.65 -4.40 -6.29
C CYS A 186 6.95 -5.16 -7.42
N HIS A 187 5.63 -5.36 -7.37
CA HIS A 187 4.85 -5.88 -8.50
C HIS A 187 4.88 -4.98 -9.74
N GLY A 188 5.15 -3.68 -9.55
CA GLY A 188 5.33 -2.70 -10.61
C GLY A 188 6.75 -2.57 -11.13
N ASP A 189 7.71 -3.35 -10.60
CA ASP A 189 9.14 -3.22 -10.88
C ASP A 189 9.65 -1.77 -10.69
N ASP A 190 9.05 -1.03 -9.77
CA ASP A 190 9.32 0.39 -9.53
C ASP A 190 10.26 0.55 -8.33
N ALA A 191 11.57 0.49 -8.58
CA ALA A 191 12.58 0.46 -7.52
C ALA A 191 12.58 1.73 -6.65
N ALA A 192 12.45 2.91 -7.25
CA ALA A 192 12.45 4.16 -6.49
C ALA A 192 11.23 4.26 -5.57
N THR A 193 10.06 3.85 -6.06
CA THR A 193 8.83 3.79 -5.27
C THR A 193 8.94 2.73 -4.18
N ALA A 194 9.43 1.52 -4.48
CA ALA A 194 9.61 0.45 -3.48
C ALA A 194 10.54 0.87 -2.33
N ILE A 195 11.67 1.52 -2.64
CA ILE A 195 12.57 2.08 -1.63
C ILE A 195 11.86 3.16 -0.81
N GLY A 196 11.06 4.01 -1.46
CA GLY A 196 10.25 5.03 -0.77
C GLY A 196 9.28 4.42 0.23
N GLU A 197 8.62 3.32 -0.12
CA GLU A 197 7.69 2.60 0.76
C GLU A 197 8.40 1.90 1.94
N VAL A 198 9.63 1.40 1.73
CA VAL A 198 10.46 0.91 2.84
C VAL A 198 10.81 2.04 3.81
N TRP A 199 11.05 3.26 3.32
CA TRP A 199 11.24 4.42 4.18
C TRP A 199 9.96 4.82 4.93
N ASP A 200 8.77 4.71 4.33
CA ASP A 200 7.49 4.95 5.03
C ASP A 200 7.28 3.95 6.17
N MET A 201 7.60 2.67 5.92
CA MET A 201 7.61 1.64 6.97
C MET A 201 8.64 1.93 8.06
N ASN A 202 9.84 2.39 7.69
CA ASN A 202 10.88 2.77 8.64
C ASN A 202 10.43 3.93 9.54
N ASP A 203 9.76 4.94 8.99
CA ASP A 203 9.22 6.05 9.79
C ASP A 203 8.16 5.55 10.80
N ALA A 204 7.32 4.59 10.40
CA ALA A 204 6.37 3.94 11.31
C ALA A 204 7.05 3.09 12.38
N MET A 205 8.12 2.38 12.02
CA MET A 205 8.96 1.63 12.96
C MET A 205 9.66 2.57 13.97
N GLN A 206 10.09 3.75 13.55
CA GLN A 206 10.67 4.74 14.45
C GLN A 206 9.69 5.16 15.55
N VAL A 207 8.40 5.37 15.19
CA VAL A 207 7.36 5.68 16.19
C VAL A 207 7.20 4.54 17.21
N ALA A 208 7.20 3.28 16.74
CA ALA A 208 7.13 2.13 17.64
C ALA A 208 8.41 1.98 18.49
N TYR A 209 9.56 2.28 17.93
CA TYR A 209 10.85 2.24 18.65
C TYR A 209 10.95 3.32 19.72
N ASP A 210 10.44 4.52 19.46
CA ASP A 210 10.38 5.59 20.47
C ASP A 210 9.51 5.18 21.67
N PHE A 211 8.40 4.47 21.42
CA PHE A 211 7.60 3.85 22.48
C PHE A 211 8.38 2.77 23.23
N TYR A 212 9.11 1.89 22.51
CA TYR A 212 9.98 0.91 23.15
C TYR A 212 11.03 1.56 24.05
N LEU A 213 11.66 2.66 23.62
CA LEU A 213 12.67 3.35 24.46
C LEU A 213 12.08 3.91 25.78
N ALA A 214 10.79 4.25 25.77
CA ALA A 214 10.07 4.67 26.98
C ALA A 214 9.63 3.47 27.86
N HIS A 215 9.46 2.27 27.28
CA HIS A 215 8.93 1.06 27.92
C HIS A 215 9.75 -0.20 27.56
N PRO A 216 11.09 -0.22 27.79
CA PRO A 216 11.98 -1.25 27.22
C PRO A 216 11.75 -2.66 27.79
N ASP A 217 11.31 -2.77 29.04
CA ASP A 217 11.09 -4.05 29.72
C ASP A 217 9.68 -4.64 29.44
N GLU A 218 8.82 -3.88 28.78
CA GLU A 218 7.41 -4.23 28.57
C GLU A 218 7.01 -4.32 27.10
N THR A 219 7.93 -3.97 26.18
CA THR A 219 7.65 -3.89 24.74
C THR A 219 8.47 -4.89 23.95
N LEU A 220 7.81 -5.65 23.07
CA LEU A 220 8.45 -6.49 22.08
C LEU A 220 8.09 -5.98 20.67
N ILE A 221 9.09 -5.65 19.86
CA ILE A 221 8.94 -5.32 18.45
C ILE A 221 9.49 -6.49 17.61
N VAL A 222 8.69 -7.00 16.69
CA VAL A 222 9.08 -8.02 15.72
C VAL A 222 8.94 -7.45 14.33
N VAL A 223 10.02 -7.48 13.54
CA VAL A 223 10.05 -7.04 12.15
C VAL A 223 10.32 -8.24 11.26
N THR A 224 9.48 -8.44 10.27
CA THR A 224 9.61 -9.56 9.33
C THR A 224 9.01 -9.18 7.98
N ALA A 225 9.32 -9.96 6.95
CA ALA A 225 8.58 -9.97 5.69
C ALA A 225 7.78 -11.28 5.57
N ASP A 226 6.67 -11.25 4.85
CA ASP A 226 5.86 -12.43 4.54
C ASP A 226 6.42 -13.19 3.32
N HIS A 227 6.92 -12.48 2.31
CA HIS A 227 7.55 -13.01 1.09
C HIS A 227 8.38 -11.92 0.40
N GLU A 228 9.12 -12.30 -0.60
CA GLU A 228 9.69 -11.38 -1.59
C GLU A 228 8.66 -11.05 -2.69
N THR A 229 8.90 -10.01 -3.46
CA THR A 229 8.07 -9.65 -4.61
C THR A 229 8.95 -9.08 -5.72
N GLY A 230 8.72 -9.53 -6.96
CA GLY A 230 9.40 -9.04 -8.15
C GLY A 230 10.80 -9.62 -8.36
N GLY A 231 11.37 -10.33 -7.40
CA GLY A 231 12.72 -10.85 -7.47
C GLY A 231 13.76 -9.76 -7.66
N LEU A 232 13.63 -8.66 -6.88
CA LEU A 232 14.54 -7.51 -6.90
C LEU A 232 16.00 -7.97 -6.72
N ALA A 233 16.87 -7.57 -7.63
CA ALA A 233 18.31 -7.81 -7.56
C ALA A 233 19.09 -6.50 -7.67
N LEU A 234 20.01 -6.28 -6.74
CA LEU A 234 20.97 -5.18 -6.79
C LEU A 234 22.23 -5.63 -7.55
N GLY A 235 22.71 -4.82 -8.49
CA GLY A 235 23.92 -5.13 -9.23
C GLY A 235 23.73 -6.18 -10.33
N ASN A 236 22.73 -6.00 -11.19
CA ASN A 236 22.44 -6.92 -12.30
C ASN A 236 23.33 -6.77 -13.54
N SER A 237 24.32 -5.89 -13.51
CA SER A 237 25.18 -5.57 -14.66
C SER A 237 26.66 -5.74 -14.33
N ASP A 238 27.19 -4.91 -13.43
CA ASP A 238 28.55 -4.96 -12.93
C ASP A 238 28.57 -4.77 -11.39
N TYR A 239 29.76 -4.53 -10.80
CA TYR A 239 29.88 -4.34 -9.35
C TYR A 239 29.48 -2.94 -8.87
N THR A 240 29.04 -2.04 -9.77
CA THR A 240 28.69 -0.67 -9.43
C THR A 240 27.16 -0.51 -9.37
N LEU A 241 26.66 0.16 -8.34
CA LEU A 241 25.28 0.58 -8.20
C LEU A 241 25.18 2.09 -8.36
N TYR A 242 24.22 2.56 -9.11
CA TYR A 242 23.95 3.99 -9.33
C TYR A 242 22.59 4.38 -8.72
N LEU A 243 22.40 4.07 -7.44
CA LEU A 243 21.13 4.29 -6.72
C LEU A 243 20.73 5.78 -6.63
N ASP A 244 21.72 6.67 -6.72
CA ASP A 244 21.52 8.12 -6.80
C ASP A 244 20.68 8.53 -8.02
N LEU A 245 20.71 7.78 -9.11
CA LEU A 245 19.88 8.03 -10.29
C LEU A 245 18.38 7.92 -9.98
N LEU A 246 17.99 7.04 -9.04
CA LEU A 246 16.59 6.86 -8.64
C LEU A 246 15.99 8.09 -8.00
N GLN A 247 16.80 9.00 -7.42
CA GLN A 247 16.33 10.27 -6.83
C GLN A 247 15.74 11.22 -7.89
N ASN A 248 15.98 10.96 -9.18
CA ASN A 248 15.42 11.73 -10.28
C ASN A 248 13.98 11.32 -10.61
N GLN A 249 13.50 10.18 -10.13
CA GLN A 249 12.09 9.81 -10.23
C GLN A 249 11.26 10.70 -9.31
N LYS A 250 10.20 11.33 -9.85
CA LYS A 250 9.36 12.30 -9.14
C LYS A 250 7.90 11.86 -8.99
N CYS A 251 7.58 10.67 -9.44
CA CYS A 251 6.26 10.04 -9.26
C CYS A 251 6.39 8.53 -9.47
N SER A 252 5.43 7.78 -8.94
CA SER A 252 5.38 6.33 -9.16
C SER A 252 5.14 5.95 -10.62
N ALA A 253 5.42 4.70 -10.96
CA ALA A 253 5.04 4.10 -12.24
C ALA A 253 3.55 4.30 -12.56
N TRP A 254 2.70 4.29 -11.54
CA TRP A 254 1.25 4.50 -11.71
C TRP A 254 0.91 5.92 -12.13
N VAL A 255 1.47 6.92 -11.48
CA VAL A 255 1.27 8.34 -11.85
C VAL A 255 1.88 8.63 -13.21
N LEU A 256 3.06 8.09 -13.51
CA LEU A 256 3.69 8.21 -14.83
C LEU A 256 2.81 7.59 -15.92
N SER A 257 2.26 6.41 -15.69
CA SER A 257 1.31 5.73 -16.57
C SER A 257 0.08 6.59 -16.84
N ASP A 258 -0.49 7.19 -15.79
CA ASP A 258 -1.68 8.04 -15.89
C ASP A 258 -1.38 9.32 -16.68
N ARG A 259 -0.19 9.93 -16.52
CA ARG A 259 0.25 11.09 -17.32
C ARG A 259 0.29 10.78 -18.81
N PHE A 260 0.88 9.64 -19.20
CA PHE A 260 0.88 9.21 -20.60
C PHE A 260 -0.52 8.87 -21.11
N THR A 261 -1.29 8.14 -20.33
CA THR A 261 -2.67 7.79 -20.69
C THR A 261 -3.51 9.05 -20.91
N GLN A 262 -3.38 10.06 -20.05
CA GLN A 262 -4.08 11.32 -20.18
C GLN A 262 -3.62 12.10 -21.41
N LEU A 263 -2.31 12.17 -21.68
CA LEU A 263 -1.77 12.83 -22.87
C LEU A 263 -2.37 12.24 -24.17
N PHE A 264 -2.43 10.89 -24.27
CA PHE A 264 -2.99 10.22 -25.47
C PHE A 264 -4.51 10.28 -25.52
N LYS A 265 -5.19 10.51 -24.41
CA LYS A 265 -6.63 10.76 -24.36
C LYS A 265 -6.97 12.18 -24.82
N ASP A 266 -6.17 13.17 -24.42
CA ASP A 266 -6.36 14.58 -24.79
C ASP A 266 -5.95 14.84 -26.24
N LYS A 267 -4.93 14.12 -26.72
CA LYS A 267 -4.36 14.28 -28.06
C LYS A 267 -4.20 12.93 -28.73
N LYS A 268 -4.95 12.71 -29.79
CA LYS A 268 -4.90 11.45 -30.56
C LYS A 268 -3.49 11.07 -31.05
N LYS A 269 -2.64 12.07 -31.31
CA LYS A 269 -1.24 11.92 -31.72
C LYS A 269 -0.41 13.04 -31.06
N PRO A 270 0.00 12.92 -29.80
CA PRO A 270 0.91 13.88 -29.19
C PRO A 270 2.25 13.90 -29.96
N SER A 271 2.97 15.00 -29.90
CA SER A 271 4.32 15.09 -30.46
C SER A 271 5.32 14.31 -29.60
N TRP A 272 6.46 13.91 -30.19
CA TRP A 272 7.55 13.31 -29.41
C TRP A 272 8.08 14.26 -28.34
N ALA A 273 8.11 15.57 -28.61
CA ALA A 273 8.52 16.58 -27.64
C ALA A 273 7.67 16.53 -26.37
N GLU A 274 6.34 16.40 -26.49
CA GLU A 274 5.43 16.31 -25.34
C GLU A 274 5.66 15.01 -24.54
N VAL A 275 5.89 13.89 -25.21
CA VAL A 275 6.24 12.61 -24.56
C VAL A 275 7.60 12.73 -23.85
N LYS A 276 8.58 13.36 -24.52
CA LYS A 276 9.92 13.62 -23.96
C LYS A 276 9.87 14.51 -22.71
N ASP A 277 9.00 15.51 -22.70
CA ASP A 277 8.80 16.40 -21.55
C ASP A 277 8.21 15.66 -20.33
N ILE A 278 7.31 14.71 -20.53
CA ILE A 278 6.81 13.86 -19.42
C ILE A 278 7.97 13.04 -18.82
N TYR A 279 8.81 12.41 -19.64
CA TYR A 279 9.97 11.68 -19.14
C TYR A 279 10.96 12.59 -18.41
N ARG A 280 11.24 13.77 -18.96
CA ARG A 280 12.13 14.74 -18.35
C ARG A 280 11.64 15.17 -16.96
N GLN A 281 10.40 15.56 -16.87
CA GLN A 281 9.78 16.04 -15.62
C GLN A 281 9.61 14.92 -14.58
N SER A 282 9.37 13.69 -15.03
CA SER A 282 9.06 12.58 -14.15
C SER A 282 10.27 11.74 -13.74
N LEU A 283 11.27 11.62 -14.60
CA LEU A 283 12.42 10.73 -14.45
C LEU A 283 13.79 11.44 -14.61
N GLY A 284 13.80 12.74 -14.90
CA GLY A 284 15.03 13.52 -15.12
C GLY A 284 15.80 13.14 -16.39
N PHE A 285 15.18 12.42 -17.34
CA PHE A 285 15.81 11.98 -18.57
C PHE A 285 16.29 13.18 -19.42
N TRP A 286 17.45 13.05 -20.06
CA TRP A 286 18.18 14.06 -20.86
C TRP A 286 18.67 15.27 -20.06
N ASP A 287 18.36 15.36 -18.77
CA ASP A 287 18.87 16.42 -17.89
C ASP A 287 19.83 15.80 -16.85
N ALA A 288 19.30 15.24 -15.76
CA ALA A 288 20.11 14.61 -14.71
C ALA A 288 20.44 13.13 -15.01
N VAL A 289 19.62 12.47 -15.85
CA VAL A 289 19.82 11.09 -16.29
C VAL A 289 20.15 11.09 -17.78
N GLU A 290 21.40 10.77 -18.12
CA GLU A 290 21.84 10.69 -19.51
C GLU A 290 21.08 9.59 -20.26
N ILE A 291 20.58 9.92 -21.47
CA ILE A 291 19.90 8.99 -22.38
C ILE A 291 20.69 8.93 -23.68
N SER A 292 21.21 7.76 -24.00
CA SER A 292 21.98 7.53 -25.24
C SER A 292 21.08 7.60 -26.49
N ALA A 293 21.68 7.77 -27.64
CA ALA A 293 20.97 7.81 -28.91
C ALA A 293 20.18 6.52 -29.21
N ASP A 294 20.70 5.36 -28.80
CA ASP A 294 20.03 4.07 -29.00
C ASP A 294 18.85 3.92 -28.04
N GLU A 295 18.96 4.38 -26.78
CA GLU A 295 17.87 4.39 -25.81
C GLU A 295 16.75 5.34 -26.27
N GLU A 296 17.09 6.55 -26.71
CA GLU A 296 16.08 7.48 -27.27
C GLU A 296 15.41 6.88 -28.51
N LYS A 297 16.16 6.22 -29.38
CA LYS A 297 15.60 5.54 -30.56
C LYS A 297 14.59 4.44 -30.17
N ALA A 298 14.87 3.68 -29.10
CA ALA A 298 13.96 2.66 -28.58
C ALA A 298 12.67 3.30 -28.04
N LEU A 299 12.77 4.36 -27.24
CA LEU A 299 11.60 5.10 -26.72
C LEU A 299 10.78 5.73 -27.86
N VAL A 300 11.43 6.29 -28.88
CA VAL A 300 10.73 6.83 -30.07
C VAL A 300 10.03 5.73 -30.86
N ALA A 301 10.59 4.54 -30.96
CA ALA A 301 9.94 3.41 -31.64
C ALA A 301 8.67 3.00 -30.88
N LEU A 302 8.70 2.92 -29.55
CA LEU A 302 7.55 2.64 -28.69
C LEU A 302 6.48 3.74 -28.80
N TYR A 303 6.89 5.01 -28.75
CA TYR A 303 5.98 6.14 -28.97
C TYR A 303 5.26 6.05 -30.33
N LYS A 304 5.98 5.72 -31.41
CA LYS A 304 5.37 5.53 -32.74
C LYS A 304 4.39 4.36 -32.76
N ALA A 305 4.65 3.31 -32.00
CA ALA A 305 3.71 2.19 -31.82
C ALA A 305 2.46 2.63 -31.03
N ALA A 306 2.63 3.42 -29.95
CA ALA A 306 1.54 3.98 -29.18
C ALA A 306 0.62 4.88 -30.01
N CYS A 307 1.19 5.77 -30.85
CA CYS A 307 0.42 6.60 -31.79
C CYS A 307 -0.41 5.79 -32.81
N LYS A 308 -0.04 4.53 -33.06
CA LYS A 308 -0.77 3.60 -33.94
C LYS A 308 -1.72 2.66 -33.18
N GLY A 309 -1.84 2.81 -31.86
CA GLY A 309 -2.60 1.90 -30.99
C GLY A 309 -2.02 0.47 -30.93
N LYS A 310 -0.71 0.32 -31.17
CA LYS A 310 0.00 -0.97 -31.19
C LYS A 310 0.85 -1.22 -29.96
N ALA A 311 1.11 -0.21 -29.12
CA ALA A 311 1.74 -0.39 -27.82
C ALA A 311 0.74 -1.05 -26.87
N LYS A 312 1.18 -2.09 -26.18
CA LYS A 312 0.35 -2.82 -25.21
C LYS A 312 0.79 -2.45 -23.82
N ASP A 313 -0.17 -2.10 -22.97
CA ASP A 313 0.08 -1.85 -21.56
C ASP A 313 0.57 -3.13 -20.87
N THR A 314 1.49 -2.96 -19.95
CA THR A 314 2.00 -4.04 -19.08
C THR A 314 0.94 -4.34 -18.02
N LYS A 315 0.59 -5.61 -17.89
CA LYS A 315 -0.36 -6.07 -16.86
C LYS A 315 0.40 -6.48 -15.62
N ASN A 316 0.25 -5.70 -14.57
CA ASN A 316 0.71 -6.05 -13.22
C ASN A 316 -0.46 -6.60 -12.39
N MET A 317 -0.16 -7.17 -11.22
CA MET A 317 -1.17 -7.76 -10.35
C MET A 317 -2.28 -6.78 -9.98
N TYR A 318 -1.94 -5.54 -9.65
CA TYR A 318 -2.87 -4.54 -9.11
C TYR A 318 -3.32 -3.48 -10.11
N LYS A 319 -2.48 -3.10 -11.07
CA LYS A 319 -2.79 -2.05 -12.06
C LYS A 319 -2.05 -2.30 -13.37
N SER A 320 -2.76 -2.15 -14.49
CA SER A 320 -2.09 -2.07 -15.80
C SER A 320 -1.34 -0.74 -15.93
N VAL A 321 -0.09 -0.80 -16.39
CA VAL A 321 0.80 0.35 -16.57
C VAL A 321 0.95 0.64 -18.06
N ASN A 322 0.79 1.90 -18.46
CA ASN A 322 0.99 2.35 -19.84
C ASN A 322 2.38 1.98 -20.34
N ALA A 323 2.48 1.44 -21.54
CA ALA A 323 3.74 0.94 -22.11
C ALA A 323 4.89 1.96 -22.11
N LEU A 324 4.59 3.27 -22.32
CA LEU A 324 5.61 4.31 -22.24
C LEU A 324 6.07 4.54 -20.79
N GLY A 325 5.14 4.54 -19.82
CA GLY A 325 5.49 4.66 -18.41
C GLY A 325 6.37 3.51 -17.95
N ASP A 326 5.98 2.29 -18.27
CA ASP A 326 6.71 1.07 -17.97
C ASP A 326 8.14 1.09 -18.55
N ALA A 327 8.27 1.44 -19.83
CA ALA A 327 9.58 1.55 -20.49
C ALA A 327 10.48 2.60 -19.84
N GLY A 328 9.93 3.71 -19.34
CA GLY A 328 10.70 4.73 -18.63
C GLY A 328 11.25 4.21 -17.29
N ILE A 329 10.40 3.57 -16.49
CA ILE A 329 10.81 2.96 -15.21
C ILE A 329 11.84 1.85 -15.42
N ALA A 330 11.61 0.95 -16.39
CA ALA A 330 12.56 -0.12 -16.73
C ALA A 330 13.93 0.44 -17.16
N LEU A 331 13.95 1.53 -17.95
CA LEU A 331 15.19 2.18 -18.34
C LEU A 331 15.93 2.80 -17.17
N LEU A 332 15.21 3.47 -16.25
CA LEU A 332 15.81 4.05 -15.04
C LEU A 332 16.40 2.96 -14.14
N ASN A 333 15.67 1.87 -13.91
CA ASN A 333 16.16 0.70 -13.15
C ASN A 333 17.43 0.13 -13.78
N LYS A 334 17.43 -0.06 -15.11
CA LYS A 334 18.61 -0.54 -15.84
C LYS A 334 19.83 0.35 -15.64
N LYS A 335 19.64 1.68 -15.68
CA LYS A 335 20.74 2.64 -15.45
C LYS A 335 21.23 2.63 -13.99
N ALA A 336 20.35 2.36 -13.05
CA ALA A 336 20.70 2.19 -11.64
C ALA A 336 21.32 0.83 -11.31
N HIS A 337 21.44 -0.07 -12.30
CA HIS A 337 21.86 -1.47 -12.18
C HIS A 337 20.98 -2.29 -11.23
N ILE A 338 19.68 -2.03 -11.28
CA ILE A 338 18.66 -2.82 -10.59
C ILE A 338 17.98 -3.76 -11.57
N GLY A 339 17.86 -5.01 -11.19
CA GLY A 339 17.19 -6.05 -11.95
C GLY A 339 15.91 -6.53 -11.26
N TRP A 340 14.97 -6.97 -12.08
CA TRP A 340 13.75 -7.63 -11.69
C TRP A 340 13.60 -8.94 -12.47
N THR A 341 13.08 -9.98 -11.87
CA THR A 341 12.95 -11.29 -12.51
C THR A 341 11.53 -11.69 -12.82
N THR A 342 10.56 -11.09 -12.14
CA THR A 342 9.12 -11.38 -12.29
C THR A 342 8.30 -10.19 -11.81
N HIS A 343 7.01 -10.16 -12.17
CA HIS A 343 6.02 -9.25 -11.58
C HIS A 343 5.17 -9.93 -10.47
N ALA A 344 5.64 -11.06 -9.95
CA ALA A 344 4.93 -11.88 -8.98
C ALA A 344 5.83 -12.23 -7.80
N HIS A 345 5.32 -13.09 -6.90
CA HIS A 345 6.13 -13.71 -5.84
C HIS A 345 6.90 -14.92 -6.40
N SER A 346 8.08 -15.18 -5.91
CA SER A 346 8.88 -16.37 -6.24
C SER A 346 8.58 -17.53 -5.29
#